data_7415af85aa660c40ca7d1c8a28a9084b
#
_entry.id   7415af85aa660c40ca7d1c8a28a9084b
#
_cell.length_a   1.000
_cell.length_b   1.000
_cell.length_c   1.000
_cell.angle_alpha   90.00
_cell.angle_beta   90.00
_cell.angle_gamma   90.00
#
_symmetry.space_group_name_H-M   'P 1'
#
loop_
_entity.id
_entity.type
_entity.pdbx_description
1 polymer ?
#
loop_
_entity_poly.entity_id
_entity_poly.type
_entity_poly.pdbx_seq_one_letter_code
_entity_poly.pdbx_strand_id
1 'polypeptide(L)'
;MQPSRRQVLGSLFVLSLVVAGFVLHQVLWTAVFGVTVAYVLLPVHRRLVEGGLSRWWAAVGTTVFGTVVVLIPVVIASVLLYRRRGPVLEFIVSLPESVEIAAFGFSYAIETETLLRAGVLAATGVAVEVARALPTLGLKLTLFGFVVFGLLLGHESVESAVLAAIPQAYRHLVGALAARARDTLYSIYVLQVVTGAVTFVIAIPVFWVLGYPIPYTLAFLSGVLQFLPIVGPSILI
;
A
#
# COMPACT_ATOMS: atom_id res chain seq x y z
N MET A 1 -2.47 46.74 -21.01
CA MET A 1 -3.18 45.56 -21.59
C MET A 1 -4.02 44.99 -20.46
N GLN A 2 -5.34 45.07 -20.53
CA GLN A 2 -6.20 44.45 -19.52
C GLN A 2 -6.34 42.93 -19.87
N PRO A 3 -6.12 42.04 -18.92
CA PRO A 3 -6.27 40.60 -19.17
C PRO A 3 -7.73 40.30 -19.56
N SER A 4 -7.94 39.47 -20.57
CA SER A 4 -9.29 39.08 -20.99
C SER A 4 -9.96 38.28 -19.85
N ARG A 5 -11.29 38.40 -19.71
CA ARG A 5 -12.09 37.65 -18.71
C ARG A 5 -11.81 36.16 -18.76
N ARG A 6 -11.53 35.58 -19.92
CA ARG A 6 -11.16 34.16 -20.10
C ARG A 6 -9.78 33.86 -19.50
N GLN A 7 -8.82 34.77 -19.64
CA GLN A 7 -7.47 34.58 -19.06
C GLN A 7 -7.52 34.66 -17.52
N VAL A 8 -8.29 35.58 -16.96
CA VAL A 8 -8.48 35.70 -15.51
C VAL A 8 -9.19 34.46 -14.93
N LEU A 9 -10.26 33.97 -15.58
CA LEU A 9 -10.96 32.77 -15.17
C LEU A 9 -10.09 31.53 -15.31
N GLY A 10 -9.30 31.44 -16.38
CA GLY A 10 -8.35 30.33 -16.59
C GLY A 10 -7.25 30.32 -15.54
N SER A 11 -6.66 31.47 -15.21
CA SER A 11 -5.62 31.55 -14.16
C SER A 11 -6.17 31.24 -12.76
N LEU A 12 -7.39 31.72 -12.44
CA LEU A 12 -8.08 31.38 -11.19
C LEU A 12 -8.37 29.88 -11.09
N PHE A 13 -8.81 29.26 -12.16
CA PHE A 13 -9.07 27.80 -12.20
C PHE A 13 -7.78 27.01 -12.00
N VAL A 14 -6.69 27.37 -12.69
CA VAL A 14 -5.39 26.71 -12.51
C VAL A 14 -4.86 26.90 -11.10
N LEU A 15 -4.95 28.13 -10.56
CA LEU A 15 -4.55 28.41 -9.18
C LEU A 15 -5.35 27.58 -8.17
N SER A 16 -6.68 27.49 -8.35
CA SER A 16 -7.54 26.66 -7.49
C SER A 16 -7.18 25.19 -7.58
N LEU A 17 -6.84 24.67 -8.78
CA LEU A 17 -6.38 23.29 -8.99
C LEU A 17 -5.04 23.03 -8.28
N VAL A 18 -4.09 23.96 -8.38
CA VAL A 18 -2.79 23.84 -7.70
C VAL A 18 -2.95 23.87 -6.18
N VAL A 19 -3.74 24.81 -5.64
CA VAL A 19 -4.03 24.90 -4.21
C VAL A 19 -4.76 23.62 -3.72
N ALA A 20 -5.79 23.19 -4.44
CA ALA A 20 -6.49 21.96 -4.12
C ALA A 20 -5.55 20.74 -4.19
N GLY A 21 -4.69 20.64 -5.19
CA GLY A 21 -3.69 19.57 -5.31
C GLY A 21 -2.69 19.58 -4.16
N PHE A 22 -2.24 20.74 -3.73
CA PHE A 22 -1.31 20.89 -2.59
C PHE A 22 -1.98 20.51 -1.26
N VAL A 23 -3.20 20.99 -1.01
CA VAL A 23 -3.96 20.68 0.21
C VAL A 23 -4.36 19.21 0.25
N LEU A 24 -4.78 18.66 -0.88
CA LEU A 24 -5.30 17.30 -0.99
C LEU A 24 -4.20 16.25 -1.27
N HIS A 25 -2.92 16.64 -1.40
CA HIS A 25 -1.88 15.69 -1.81
C HIS A 25 -1.81 14.45 -0.89
N GLN A 26 -1.96 14.64 0.43
CA GLN A 26 -1.98 13.52 1.39
C GLN A 26 -3.22 12.63 1.24
N VAL A 27 -4.33 13.23 0.82
CA VAL A 27 -5.61 12.56 0.57
C VAL A 27 -5.58 11.83 -0.77
N LEU A 28 -4.94 12.44 -1.78
CA LEU A 28 -4.79 11.85 -3.12
C LEU A 28 -4.11 10.48 -3.09
N TRP A 29 -3.04 10.32 -2.33
CA TRP A 29 -2.37 9.02 -2.20
C TRP A 29 -3.28 7.94 -1.62
N THR A 30 -4.09 8.30 -0.61
CA THR A 30 -5.07 7.36 -0.05
C THR A 30 -6.17 7.04 -1.05
N ALA A 31 -6.63 8.01 -1.83
CA ALA A 31 -7.63 7.80 -2.86
C ALA A 31 -7.10 6.93 -4.01
N VAL A 32 -5.88 7.22 -4.51
CA VAL A 32 -5.22 6.41 -5.55
C VAL A 32 -5.02 4.97 -5.08
N PHE A 33 -4.57 4.78 -3.84
CA PHE A 33 -4.45 3.45 -3.25
C PHE A 33 -5.82 2.76 -3.14
N GLY A 34 -6.86 3.48 -2.71
CA GLY A 34 -8.23 2.96 -2.67
C GLY A 34 -8.76 2.56 -4.05
N VAL A 35 -8.51 3.36 -5.09
CA VAL A 35 -8.83 3.02 -6.49
C VAL A 35 -8.13 1.72 -6.90
N THR A 36 -6.84 1.62 -6.64
CA THR A 36 -6.05 0.43 -6.98
C THR A 36 -6.59 -0.83 -6.30
N VAL A 37 -6.85 -0.75 -4.98
CA VAL A 37 -7.42 -1.86 -4.21
C VAL A 37 -8.82 -2.21 -4.70
N ALA A 38 -9.67 -1.23 -5.02
CA ALA A 38 -10.99 -1.48 -5.60
C ALA A 38 -10.92 -2.27 -6.91
N TYR A 39 -9.97 -1.93 -7.79
CA TYR A 39 -9.75 -2.69 -9.04
C TYR A 39 -9.28 -4.12 -8.79
N VAL A 40 -8.40 -4.34 -7.82
CA VAL A 40 -7.93 -5.68 -7.42
C VAL A 40 -9.06 -6.50 -6.82
N LEU A 41 -9.95 -5.87 -6.05
CA LEU A 41 -11.08 -6.53 -5.39
C LEU A 41 -12.30 -6.71 -6.32
N LEU A 42 -12.33 -6.08 -7.47
CA LEU A 42 -13.47 -6.16 -8.41
C LEU A 42 -13.85 -7.59 -8.82
N PRO A 43 -12.92 -8.52 -9.08
CA PRO A 43 -13.26 -9.92 -9.34
C PRO A 43 -13.97 -10.60 -8.16
N VAL A 44 -13.57 -10.29 -6.93
CA VAL A 44 -14.20 -10.82 -5.71
C VAL A 44 -15.62 -10.28 -5.59
N HIS A 45 -15.81 -8.96 -5.78
CA HIS A 45 -17.12 -8.33 -5.79
C HIS A 45 -18.06 -8.97 -6.82
N ARG A 46 -17.59 -9.18 -8.07
CA ARG A 46 -18.39 -9.80 -9.13
C ARG A 46 -18.83 -11.21 -8.77
N ARG A 47 -17.93 -12.03 -8.22
CA ARG A 47 -18.26 -13.40 -7.76
C ARG A 47 -19.33 -13.40 -6.68
N LEU A 48 -19.31 -12.44 -5.75
CA LEU A 48 -20.32 -12.31 -4.70
C LEU A 48 -21.69 -11.93 -5.28
N VAL A 49 -21.73 -11.04 -6.28
CA VAL A 49 -22.96 -10.67 -6.99
C VAL A 49 -23.50 -11.84 -7.81
N GLU A 50 -22.65 -12.56 -8.54
CA GLU A 50 -22.99 -13.77 -9.28
C GLU A 50 -23.49 -14.89 -8.36
N GLY A 51 -22.97 -14.94 -7.11
CA GLY A 51 -23.43 -15.84 -6.05
C GLY A 51 -24.76 -15.47 -5.42
N GLY A 52 -25.46 -14.42 -5.93
CA GLY A 52 -26.81 -14.04 -5.49
C GLY A 52 -26.87 -12.93 -4.45
N LEU A 53 -25.74 -12.36 -4.02
CA LEU A 53 -25.77 -11.18 -3.15
C LEU A 53 -26.17 -9.93 -3.94
N SER A 54 -26.96 -9.06 -3.28
CA SER A 54 -27.23 -7.75 -3.88
C SER A 54 -25.95 -6.94 -4.06
N ARG A 55 -25.86 -6.09 -5.08
CA ARG A 55 -24.69 -5.26 -5.38
C ARG A 55 -24.20 -4.47 -4.17
N TRP A 56 -25.14 -3.97 -3.36
CA TRP A 56 -24.81 -3.19 -2.17
C TRP A 56 -24.11 -4.04 -1.09
N TRP A 57 -24.68 -5.22 -0.75
CA TRP A 57 -24.07 -6.12 0.23
C TRP A 57 -22.74 -6.72 -0.26
N ALA A 58 -22.64 -7.02 -1.55
CA ALA A 58 -21.39 -7.46 -2.16
C ALA A 58 -20.31 -6.36 -2.07
N ALA A 59 -20.67 -5.08 -2.31
CA ALA A 59 -19.74 -3.97 -2.19
C ALA A 59 -19.30 -3.76 -0.71
N VAL A 60 -20.23 -3.79 0.24
CA VAL A 60 -19.91 -3.71 1.68
C VAL A 60 -18.98 -4.86 2.09
N GLY A 61 -19.36 -6.10 1.79
CA GLY A 61 -18.57 -7.28 2.17
C GLY A 61 -17.17 -7.25 1.57
N THR A 62 -17.06 -6.90 0.30
CA THR A 62 -15.75 -6.79 -0.39
C THR A 62 -14.90 -5.66 0.17
N THR A 63 -15.49 -4.51 0.49
CA THR A 63 -14.77 -3.38 1.11
C THR A 63 -14.26 -3.74 2.49
N VAL A 64 -15.11 -4.34 3.33
CA VAL A 64 -14.71 -4.81 4.67
C VAL A 64 -13.61 -5.85 4.55
N PHE A 65 -13.76 -6.83 3.66
CA PHE A 65 -12.73 -7.85 3.41
C PHE A 65 -11.40 -7.21 3.00
N GLY A 66 -11.40 -6.30 2.02
CA GLY A 66 -10.19 -5.62 1.57
C GLY A 66 -9.55 -4.77 2.67
N THR A 67 -10.36 -4.06 3.46
CA THR A 67 -9.87 -3.28 4.61
C THR A 67 -9.21 -4.18 5.65
N VAL A 68 -9.85 -5.29 5.97
CA VAL A 68 -9.34 -6.29 6.93
C VAL A 68 -8.04 -6.92 6.44
N VAL A 69 -7.97 -7.31 5.17
CA VAL A 69 -6.74 -7.88 4.56
C VAL A 69 -5.57 -6.91 4.61
N VAL A 70 -5.81 -5.62 4.42
CA VAL A 70 -4.76 -4.59 4.52
C VAL A 70 -4.39 -4.30 5.97
N LEU A 71 -5.36 -4.21 6.87
CA LEU A 71 -5.12 -3.81 8.26
C LEU A 71 -4.55 -4.92 9.14
N ILE A 72 -5.00 -6.15 8.99
CA ILE A 72 -4.58 -7.25 9.88
C ILE A 72 -3.06 -7.40 9.92
N PRO A 73 -2.33 -7.50 8.79
CA PRO A 73 -0.87 -7.62 8.83
C PRO A 73 -0.20 -6.44 9.53
N VAL A 74 -0.68 -5.22 9.30
CA VAL A 74 -0.14 -4.00 9.91
C VAL A 74 -0.37 -4.00 11.42
N VAL A 75 -1.57 -4.35 11.88
CA VAL A 75 -1.90 -4.42 13.30
C VAL A 75 -1.10 -5.52 13.99
N ILE A 76 -1.02 -6.71 13.40
CA ILE A 76 -0.22 -7.81 13.95
C ILE A 76 1.26 -7.42 14.03
N ALA A 77 1.83 -6.85 12.96
CA ALA A 77 3.21 -6.39 12.96
C ALA A 77 3.46 -5.35 14.07
N SER A 78 2.56 -4.37 14.20
CA SER A 78 2.64 -3.32 15.24
C SER A 78 2.58 -3.91 16.67
N VAL A 79 1.66 -4.84 16.91
CA VAL A 79 1.50 -5.50 18.21
C VAL A 79 2.72 -6.40 18.53
N LEU A 80 3.21 -7.14 17.54
CA LEU A 80 4.41 -7.98 17.72
C LEU A 80 5.64 -7.10 18.01
N LEU A 81 5.82 -6.03 17.27
CA LEU A 81 6.92 -5.09 17.46
C LEU A 81 6.85 -4.46 18.86
N TYR A 82 5.68 -4.02 19.29
CA TYR A 82 5.47 -3.46 20.63
C TYR A 82 5.75 -4.46 21.75
N ARG A 83 5.21 -5.68 21.64
CA ARG A 83 5.39 -6.73 22.66
C ARG A 83 6.82 -7.28 22.71
N ARG A 84 7.51 -7.32 21.59
CA ARG A 84 8.86 -7.88 21.45
C ARG A 84 9.94 -6.81 21.28
N ARG A 85 9.65 -5.55 21.66
CA ARG A 85 10.58 -4.42 21.53
C ARG A 85 11.95 -4.67 22.12
N GLY A 86 12.04 -5.29 23.33
CA GLY A 86 13.31 -5.62 23.98
C GLY A 86 14.15 -6.57 23.12
N PRO A 87 13.70 -7.79 22.84
CA PRO A 87 14.40 -8.73 21.96
C PRO A 87 14.68 -8.19 20.55
N VAL A 88 13.79 -7.36 19.99
CA VAL A 88 14.02 -6.73 18.67
C VAL A 88 15.16 -5.71 18.77
N LEU A 89 15.18 -4.89 19.80
CA LEU A 89 16.27 -3.92 20.02
C LEU A 89 17.60 -4.63 20.27
N GLU A 90 17.61 -5.67 21.10
CA GLU A 90 18.80 -6.48 21.37
C GLU A 90 19.33 -7.12 20.06
N PHE A 91 18.46 -7.67 19.24
CA PHE A 91 18.80 -8.19 17.91
C PHE A 91 19.41 -7.08 17.01
N ILE A 92 18.77 -5.92 16.94
CA ILE A 92 19.24 -4.80 16.11
C ILE A 92 20.62 -4.32 16.59
N VAL A 93 20.83 -4.22 17.91
CA VAL A 93 22.12 -3.80 18.49
C VAL A 93 23.20 -4.87 18.32
N SER A 94 22.82 -6.16 18.22
CA SER A 94 23.77 -7.26 17.98
C SER A 94 24.21 -7.39 16.53
N LEU A 95 23.62 -6.64 15.60
CA LEU A 95 24.06 -6.61 14.20
C LEU A 95 25.44 -5.95 14.11
N PRO A 96 26.38 -6.50 13.33
CA PRO A 96 27.69 -5.85 13.12
C PRO A 96 27.51 -4.48 12.46
N GLU A 97 28.38 -3.52 12.83
CA GLU A 97 28.32 -2.13 12.35
C GLU A 97 28.37 -1.98 10.83
N SER A 98 28.92 -2.96 10.13
CA SER A 98 28.92 -3.06 8.68
C SER A 98 28.72 -4.52 8.24
N VAL A 99 27.80 -4.77 7.35
CA VAL A 99 27.67 -6.06 6.65
C VAL A 99 28.27 -5.88 5.26
N GLU A 100 29.48 -6.40 5.08
CA GLU A 100 30.08 -6.49 3.75
C GLU A 100 29.50 -7.73 3.05
N ILE A 101 28.64 -7.51 2.08
CA ILE A 101 28.17 -8.57 1.19
C ILE A 101 29.10 -8.58 -0.03
N ALA A 102 30.11 -9.46 0.01
CA ALA A 102 30.92 -9.75 -1.14
C ALA A 102 30.26 -10.85 -1.98
N ALA A 103 29.56 -10.47 -3.04
CA ALA A 103 29.00 -11.39 -4.01
C ALA A 103 29.44 -10.98 -5.43
N PHE A 104 29.96 -11.92 -6.21
CA PHE A 104 30.34 -11.73 -7.62
C PHE A 104 31.35 -10.58 -7.89
N GLY A 105 32.23 -10.25 -6.93
CA GLY A 105 33.26 -9.22 -7.12
C GLY A 105 32.81 -7.79 -6.82
N PHE A 106 31.60 -7.60 -6.32
CA PHE A 106 31.11 -6.33 -5.80
C PHE A 106 31.02 -6.40 -4.28
N SER A 107 31.68 -5.46 -3.59
CA SER A 107 31.56 -5.27 -2.14
C SER A 107 30.56 -4.13 -1.88
N TYR A 108 29.40 -4.45 -1.33
CA TYR A 108 28.43 -3.47 -0.84
C TYR A 108 28.55 -3.41 0.69
N ALA A 109 28.95 -2.25 1.21
CA ALA A 109 28.87 -1.96 2.63
C ALA A 109 27.50 -1.32 2.91
N ILE A 110 26.63 -2.03 3.59
CA ILE A 110 25.38 -1.46 4.11
C ILE A 110 25.70 -0.83 5.46
N GLU A 111 25.58 0.50 5.55
CA GLU A 111 25.69 1.21 6.83
C GLU A 111 24.54 0.80 7.74
N THR A 112 24.85 -0.08 8.67
CA THR A 112 23.90 -0.63 9.65
C THR A 112 23.38 0.47 10.58
N GLU A 113 24.09 1.59 10.72
CA GLU A 113 23.68 2.72 11.57
C GLU A 113 22.33 3.33 11.14
N THR A 114 22.07 3.45 9.85
CA THR A 114 20.80 3.98 9.33
C THR A 114 19.64 3.01 9.60
N LEU A 115 19.88 1.70 9.45
CA LEU A 115 18.94 0.64 9.79
C LEU A 115 18.70 0.55 11.30
N LEU A 116 19.76 0.69 12.10
CA LEU A 116 19.71 0.74 13.56
C LEU A 116 18.87 1.90 14.05
N ARG A 117 19.12 3.12 13.56
CA ARG A 117 18.35 4.31 13.93
C ARG A 117 16.87 4.17 13.53
N ALA A 118 16.58 3.71 12.31
CA ALA A 118 15.21 3.46 11.87
C ALA A 118 14.52 2.38 12.71
N GLY A 119 15.22 1.28 13.04
CA GLY A 119 14.71 0.20 13.87
C GLY A 119 14.46 0.62 15.32
N VAL A 120 15.38 1.36 15.94
CA VAL A 120 15.22 1.89 17.30
C VAL A 120 14.08 2.90 17.36
N LEU A 121 13.99 3.83 16.40
CA LEU A 121 12.88 4.78 16.32
C LEU A 121 11.54 4.07 16.10
N ALA A 122 11.51 3.05 15.24
CA ALA A 122 10.33 2.21 15.05
C ALA A 122 9.94 1.45 16.33
N ALA A 123 10.90 0.86 17.03
CA ALA A 123 10.61 0.06 18.23
C ALA A 123 10.21 0.90 19.46
N THR A 124 10.78 2.09 19.62
CA THR A 124 10.52 2.95 20.79
C THR A 124 9.39 3.93 20.59
N GLY A 125 9.21 4.43 19.35
CA GLY A 125 8.22 5.46 18.99
C GLY A 125 6.84 4.91 18.62
N VAL A 126 6.75 3.65 18.14
CA VAL A 126 5.55 3.09 17.50
C VAL A 126 4.28 3.24 18.35
N ALA A 127 4.33 2.99 19.65
CA ALA A 127 3.11 3.04 20.46
C ALA A 127 2.56 4.47 20.61
N VAL A 128 3.44 5.44 20.83
CA VAL A 128 3.06 6.85 21.00
C VAL A 128 2.69 7.47 19.64
N GLU A 129 3.45 7.15 18.59
CA GLU A 129 3.16 7.63 17.25
C GLU A 129 1.90 7.01 16.66
N VAL A 130 1.65 5.72 16.88
CA VAL A 130 0.38 5.07 16.50
C VAL A 130 -0.78 5.71 17.24
N ALA A 131 -0.67 5.97 18.55
CA ALA A 131 -1.72 6.65 19.29
C ALA A 131 -1.99 8.08 18.78
N ARG A 132 -0.95 8.83 18.44
CA ARG A 132 -1.07 10.15 17.82
C ARG A 132 -1.61 10.10 16.38
N ALA A 133 -1.29 9.06 15.65
CA ALA A 133 -1.74 8.86 14.28
C ALA A 133 -3.16 8.29 14.18
N LEU A 134 -3.75 7.76 15.26
CA LEU A 134 -5.09 7.14 15.24
C LEU A 134 -6.17 8.02 14.60
N PRO A 135 -6.30 9.32 14.91
CA PRO A 135 -7.32 10.16 14.26
C PRO A 135 -7.09 10.30 12.75
N THR A 136 -5.83 10.50 12.35
CA THR A 136 -5.45 10.62 10.93
C THR A 136 -5.59 9.29 10.18
N LEU A 137 -5.24 8.20 10.82
CA LEU A 137 -5.44 6.85 10.28
C LEU A 137 -6.93 6.53 10.14
N GLY A 138 -7.75 6.88 11.14
CA GLY A 138 -9.20 6.73 11.07
C GLY A 138 -9.80 7.49 9.89
N LEU A 139 -9.39 8.74 9.68
CA LEU A 139 -9.82 9.54 8.54
C LEU A 139 -9.37 8.92 7.20
N LYS A 140 -8.12 8.50 7.09
CA LYS A 140 -7.59 7.83 5.90
C LYS A 140 -8.29 6.52 5.60
N LEU A 141 -8.58 5.71 6.62
CA LEU A 141 -9.32 4.45 6.49
C LEU A 141 -10.77 4.69 6.07
N THR A 142 -11.42 5.70 6.64
CA THR A 142 -12.77 6.09 6.24
C THR A 142 -12.80 6.51 4.77
N LEU A 143 -11.88 7.38 4.37
CA LEU A 143 -11.75 7.80 2.98
C LEU A 143 -11.45 6.61 2.05
N PHE A 144 -10.50 5.77 2.43
CA PHE A 144 -10.17 4.54 1.70
C PHE A 144 -11.42 3.65 1.52
N GLY A 145 -12.13 3.38 2.61
CA GLY A 145 -13.36 2.60 2.58
C GLY A 145 -14.42 3.20 1.66
N PHE A 146 -14.65 4.52 1.73
CA PHE A 146 -15.59 5.21 0.84
C PHE A 146 -15.18 5.12 -0.63
N VAL A 147 -13.91 5.29 -0.95
CA VAL A 147 -13.40 5.18 -2.33
C VAL A 147 -13.58 3.75 -2.84
N VAL A 148 -13.16 2.75 -2.07
CA VAL A 148 -13.29 1.33 -2.44
C VAL A 148 -14.77 0.97 -2.61
N PHE A 149 -15.60 1.27 -1.61
CA PHE A 149 -17.03 0.99 -1.65
C PHE A 149 -17.73 1.67 -2.82
N GLY A 150 -17.49 2.97 -3.00
CA GLY A 150 -18.12 3.75 -4.08
C GLY A 150 -17.74 3.25 -5.47
N LEU A 151 -16.46 2.86 -5.66
CA LEU A 151 -16.01 2.28 -6.93
C LEU A 151 -16.56 0.88 -7.16
N LEU A 152 -16.61 0.01 -6.15
CA LEU A 152 -17.20 -1.33 -6.29
C LEU A 152 -18.67 -1.28 -6.59
N LEU A 153 -19.41 -0.37 -5.93
CA LEU A 153 -20.85 -0.20 -6.14
C LEU A 153 -21.16 0.42 -7.49
N GLY A 154 -20.36 1.44 -7.91
CA GLY A 154 -20.60 2.26 -9.09
C GLY A 154 -19.68 1.98 -10.29
N HIS A 155 -18.96 0.85 -10.31
CA HIS A 155 -17.93 0.59 -11.34
C HIS A 155 -18.45 0.68 -12.77
N GLU A 156 -19.67 0.20 -13.05
CA GLU A 156 -20.29 0.28 -14.37
C GLU A 156 -20.61 1.74 -14.77
N SER A 157 -21.09 2.54 -13.81
CA SER A 157 -21.39 3.95 -14.03
C SER A 157 -20.13 4.78 -14.24
N VAL A 158 -19.06 4.49 -13.49
CA VAL A 158 -17.75 5.15 -13.66
C VAL A 158 -17.16 4.79 -15.01
N GLU A 159 -17.15 3.51 -15.38
CA GLU A 159 -16.65 3.04 -16.67
C GLU A 159 -17.41 3.69 -17.83
N SER A 160 -18.74 3.72 -17.77
CA SER A 160 -19.57 4.36 -18.79
C SER A 160 -19.36 5.87 -18.88
N ALA A 161 -19.20 6.57 -17.74
CA ALA A 161 -18.92 7.99 -17.70
C ALA A 161 -17.55 8.32 -18.30
N VAL A 162 -16.53 7.54 -17.98
CA VAL A 162 -15.18 7.68 -18.57
C VAL A 162 -15.23 7.45 -20.07
N LEU A 163 -15.88 6.39 -20.53
CA LEU A 163 -16.01 6.09 -21.96
C LEU A 163 -16.86 7.13 -22.70
N ALA A 164 -17.87 7.73 -22.05
CA ALA A 164 -18.66 8.79 -22.64
C ALA A 164 -17.86 10.07 -22.89
N ALA A 165 -16.89 10.37 -22.02
CA ALA A 165 -15.99 11.52 -22.16
C ALA A 165 -14.95 11.35 -23.28
N ILE A 166 -14.78 10.11 -23.80
CA ILE A 166 -13.76 9.78 -24.80
C ILE A 166 -14.41 9.72 -26.20
N PRO A 167 -13.80 10.35 -27.21
CA PRO A 167 -14.25 10.24 -28.61
C PRO A 167 -14.35 8.77 -29.05
N GLN A 168 -15.36 8.43 -29.83
CA GLN A 168 -15.67 7.05 -30.22
C GLN A 168 -14.46 6.30 -30.83
N ALA A 169 -13.63 7.00 -31.59
CA ALA A 169 -12.45 6.43 -32.24
C ALA A 169 -11.42 5.85 -31.23
N TYR A 170 -11.38 6.35 -29.99
CA TYR A 170 -10.40 5.96 -29.00
C TYR A 170 -10.96 5.04 -27.90
N ARG A 171 -12.28 4.82 -27.85
CA ARG A 171 -12.92 4.02 -26.79
C ARG A 171 -12.40 2.60 -26.71
N HIS A 172 -12.19 1.95 -27.85
CA HIS A 172 -11.63 0.60 -27.90
C HIS A 172 -10.20 0.55 -27.32
N LEU A 173 -9.38 1.53 -27.68
CA LEU A 173 -8.00 1.62 -27.19
C LEU A 173 -7.96 1.83 -25.68
N VAL A 174 -8.78 2.76 -25.17
CA VAL A 174 -8.85 3.04 -23.72
C VAL A 174 -9.41 1.86 -22.95
N GLY A 175 -10.43 1.17 -23.47
CA GLY A 175 -10.95 -0.05 -22.87
C GLY A 175 -9.91 -1.17 -22.79
N ALA A 176 -9.15 -1.38 -23.88
CA ALA A 176 -8.06 -2.36 -23.90
C ALA A 176 -6.93 -2.00 -22.91
N LEU A 177 -6.57 -0.70 -22.81
CA LEU A 177 -5.58 -0.23 -21.87
C LEU A 177 -6.04 -0.40 -20.42
N ALA A 178 -7.29 -0.07 -20.11
CA ALA A 178 -7.89 -0.25 -18.79
C ALA A 178 -7.93 -1.74 -18.37
N ALA A 179 -8.27 -2.63 -19.31
CA ALA A 179 -8.25 -4.07 -19.07
C ALA A 179 -6.82 -4.55 -18.75
N ARG A 180 -5.82 -4.16 -19.56
CA ARG A 180 -4.41 -4.51 -19.30
C ARG A 180 -3.91 -3.95 -17.98
N ALA A 181 -4.23 -2.69 -17.66
CA ALA A 181 -3.86 -2.10 -16.39
C ALA A 181 -4.44 -2.89 -15.21
N ARG A 182 -5.72 -3.30 -15.30
CA ARG A 182 -6.36 -4.14 -14.29
C ARG A 182 -5.65 -5.48 -14.11
N ASP A 183 -5.37 -6.19 -15.20
CA ASP A 183 -4.71 -7.50 -15.17
C ASP A 183 -3.30 -7.39 -14.60
N THR A 184 -2.57 -6.34 -14.97
CA THR A 184 -1.23 -6.07 -14.44
C THR A 184 -1.28 -5.77 -12.94
N LEU A 185 -2.18 -4.90 -12.49
CA LEU A 185 -2.34 -4.58 -11.06
C LEU A 185 -2.72 -5.84 -10.27
N TYR A 186 -3.71 -6.61 -10.75
CA TYR A 186 -4.10 -7.85 -10.10
C TYR A 186 -2.92 -8.83 -9.97
N SER A 187 -2.17 -9.03 -11.04
CA SER A 187 -1.00 -9.91 -11.04
C SER A 187 0.08 -9.43 -10.08
N ILE A 188 0.37 -8.13 -10.03
CA ILE A 188 1.35 -7.55 -9.09
C ILE A 188 0.92 -7.81 -7.64
N TYR A 189 -0.33 -7.50 -7.28
CA TYR A 189 -0.79 -7.66 -5.90
C TYR A 189 -0.89 -9.13 -5.48
N VAL A 190 -1.37 -10.01 -6.37
CA VAL A 190 -1.40 -11.46 -6.09
C VAL A 190 0.02 -11.99 -5.91
N LEU A 191 0.95 -11.61 -6.80
CA LEU A 191 2.35 -12.02 -6.67
C LEU A 191 2.97 -11.50 -5.37
N GLN A 192 2.68 -10.27 -4.98
CA GLN A 192 3.16 -9.67 -3.72
C GLN A 192 2.68 -10.47 -2.50
N VAL A 193 1.39 -10.84 -2.47
CA VAL A 193 0.83 -11.68 -1.39
C VAL A 193 1.51 -13.04 -1.34
N VAL A 194 1.65 -13.69 -2.50
CA VAL A 194 2.31 -14.99 -2.60
C VAL A 194 3.77 -14.91 -2.18
N THR A 195 4.51 -13.91 -2.68
CA THR A 195 5.92 -13.70 -2.31
C THR A 195 6.07 -13.41 -0.82
N GLY A 196 5.21 -12.57 -0.23
CA GLY A 196 5.21 -12.31 1.21
C GLY A 196 4.95 -13.56 2.04
N ALA A 197 3.97 -14.39 1.63
CA ALA A 197 3.68 -15.66 2.29
C ALA A 197 4.85 -16.66 2.17
N VAL A 198 5.44 -16.79 0.99
CA VAL A 198 6.61 -17.65 0.75
C VAL A 198 7.81 -17.17 1.56
N THR A 199 8.07 -15.86 1.57
CA THR A 199 9.14 -15.27 2.39
C THR A 199 8.93 -15.58 3.86
N PHE A 200 7.70 -15.41 4.38
CA PHE A 200 7.36 -15.77 5.76
C PHE A 200 7.70 -17.23 6.08
N VAL A 201 7.24 -18.17 5.22
CA VAL A 201 7.43 -19.61 5.42
C VAL A 201 8.92 -19.99 5.37
N ILE A 202 9.68 -19.45 4.41
CA ILE A 202 11.12 -19.72 4.27
C ILE A 202 11.92 -19.07 5.39
N ALA A 203 11.56 -17.88 5.82
CA ALA A 203 12.28 -17.16 6.87
C ALA A 203 12.19 -17.84 8.24
N ILE A 204 11.10 -18.57 8.53
CA ILE A 204 10.95 -19.30 9.81
C ILE A 204 12.15 -20.25 10.07
N PRO A 205 12.39 -21.27 9.21
CA PRO A 205 13.50 -22.20 9.44
C PRO A 205 14.87 -21.49 9.37
N VAL A 206 15.03 -20.49 8.52
CA VAL A 206 16.29 -19.74 8.39
C VAL A 206 16.61 -19.04 9.72
N PHE A 207 15.68 -18.26 10.28
CA PHE A 207 15.91 -17.58 11.55
C PHE A 207 16.03 -18.55 12.73
N TRP A 208 15.35 -19.71 12.66
CA TRP A 208 15.45 -20.74 13.68
C TRP A 208 16.84 -21.41 13.69
N VAL A 209 17.36 -21.79 12.51
CA VAL A 209 18.70 -22.39 12.36
C VAL A 209 19.80 -21.40 12.75
N LEU A 210 19.62 -20.12 12.43
CA LEU A 210 20.56 -19.06 12.80
C LEU A 210 20.52 -18.70 14.30
N GLY A 211 19.61 -19.32 15.09
CA GLY A 211 19.54 -19.12 16.54
C GLY A 211 18.97 -17.77 16.97
N TYR A 212 18.23 -17.08 16.11
CA TYR A 212 17.63 -15.80 16.50
C TYR A 212 16.57 -15.95 17.60
N PRO A 213 16.50 -15.00 18.56
CA PRO A 213 15.67 -15.15 19.77
C PRO A 213 14.16 -15.11 19.49
N ILE A 214 13.72 -14.58 18.32
CA ILE A 214 12.30 -14.39 17.96
C ILE A 214 12.02 -14.76 16.51
N PRO A 215 12.31 -16.01 16.05
CA PRO A 215 12.31 -16.38 14.65
C PRO A 215 10.95 -16.16 13.97
N TYR A 216 9.85 -16.50 14.63
CA TYR A 216 8.50 -16.30 14.07
C TYR A 216 8.13 -14.83 13.87
N THR A 217 8.55 -13.96 14.80
CA THR A 217 8.29 -12.51 14.69
C THR A 217 9.10 -11.91 13.56
N LEU A 218 10.37 -12.25 13.45
CA LEU A 218 11.24 -11.79 12.37
C LEU A 218 10.75 -12.29 11.00
N ALA A 219 10.37 -13.55 10.91
CA ALA A 219 9.81 -14.11 9.68
C ALA A 219 8.50 -13.40 9.26
N PHE A 220 7.60 -13.14 10.21
CA PHE A 220 6.36 -12.42 9.93
C PHE A 220 6.64 -10.98 9.46
N LEU A 221 7.53 -10.27 10.13
CA LEU A 221 7.93 -8.92 9.72
C LEU A 221 8.56 -8.93 8.33
N SER A 222 9.43 -9.91 8.02
CA SER A 222 10.03 -10.07 6.69
C SER A 222 8.97 -10.26 5.60
N GLY A 223 7.96 -11.10 5.87
CA GLY A 223 6.83 -11.31 4.96
C GLY A 223 5.99 -10.06 4.76
N VAL A 224 5.73 -9.30 5.83
CA VAL A 224 4.96 -8.03 5.75
C VAL A 224 5.74 -6.93 5.05
N LEU A 225 7.05 -6.83 5.29
CA LEU A 225 7.92 -5.84 4.62
C LEU A 225 7.95 -6.04 3.10
N GLN A 226 7.72 -7.25 2.62
CA GLN A 226 7.62 -7.55 1.19
C GLN A 226 6.46 -6.79 0.49
N PHE A 227 5.44 -6.40 1.26
CA PHE A 227 4.33 -5.58 0.74
C PHE A 227 4.70 -4.10 0.51
N LEU A 228 5.88 -3.65 0.99
CA LEU A 228 6.37 -2.30 0.77
C LEU A 228 7.27 -2.26 -0.48
N PRO A 229 6.75 -1.94 -1.66
CA PRO A 229 7.53 -1.95 -2.91
C PRO A 229 8.64 -0.87 -2.95
N ILE A 230 8.67 -0.01 -1.94
CA ILE A 230 9.58 1.14 -1.86
C ILE A 230 10.97 0.74 -1.34
N VAL A 231 11.10 -0.39 -0.66
CA VAL A 231 12.36 -0.77 0.02
C VAL A 231 13.32 -1.53 -0.92
N GLY A 232 12.82 -2.16 -1.99
CA GLY A 232 13.65 -2.96 -2.90
C GLY A 232 14.48 -2.15 -3.90
N PRO A 233 13.87 -1.27 -4.73
CA PRO A 233 14.61 -0.56 -5.78
C PRO A 233 15.32 0.71 -5.31
N SER A 234 14.86 1.36 -4.23
CA SER A 234 15.36 2.67 -3.79
C SER A 234 16.65 2.60 -2.97
N ILE A 235 17.09 1.41 -2.56
CA ILE A 235 18.36 1.19 -1.87
C ILE A 235 19.50 0.91 -2.87
N LEU A 236 19.16 0.70 -4.15
CA LEU A 236 20.11 0.36 -5.22
C LEU A 236 20.42 1.54 -6.16
N ILE A 237 19.95 2.75 -5.86
CA ILE A 237 20.26 3.99 -6.55
C ILE A 237 20.79 4.98 -5.51
#